data_7b980f753273d892fcc1764651cc461f
#
_entry.id   7b980f753273d892fcc1764651cc461f
#
_cell.length_a   1.000
_cell.length_b   1.000
_cell.length_c   1.000
_cell.angle_alpha   90.00
_cell.angle_beta   90.00
_cell.angle_gamma   90.00
#
_symmetry.space_group_name_H-M   'P 1'
#
loop_
_entity.id
_entity.type
_entity.pdbx_description
1 polymer ?
#
loop_
_entity_poly.entity_id
_entity_poly.type
_entity_poly.pdbx_seq_one_letter_code
_entity_poly.pdbx_strand_id
1 'polypeptide(L)'
;MKRRSIAKYAAVAAVLSLGLTACGGASGSSDAKTSGTVRVTLANHVWTEGIKAAIPEFEKSSGLKVELTQLGEDQLSDQYNVKLNAGSDEIDVMMYRPLQEGKAFAKNGYLADLTSKVSSDAAWDWKDYQEGPVKATTADGKVVGVPIITEREVLYYRKDLLKAAGLEVPKTMDELEAAAKAIKASSPGTAGFVARTGKSAAVTQFSSFLYSFGGDFTDASGKSAVNSDAAKKAYAFYGGLIKNYGPANVSTDMSWPEAMAIFTQGKAAFYTEADSLYKNATDPAKSKVADTVGFAALPAGPAGSKPYNIPSWGLAINQASSNQDNAWKFIQWATSKERTLEAQKAGVPGPRASVWADQAGTSTYPKDLAEAISASAKNGVGHDRPQVVTVGKAREIVGGPIVATITGSDSSAAADTAHDAFQKFLDSEKK
;
A
#
# COMPACT_ATOMS: atom_id res chain seq x y z
N MET A 1 23.72 -30.85 -57.23
CA MET A 1 24.60 -30.34 -58.34
C MET A 1 25.17 -29.00 -57.92
N LYS A 2 26.53 -28.91 -58.05
CA LYS A 2 27.42 -27.74 -58.06
C LYS A 2 27.49 -26.87 -56.79
N ARG A 3 28.45 -26.98 -55.88
CA ARG A 3 29.96 -26.84 -55.84
C ARG A 3 30.48 -25.43 -56.16
N ARG A 4 31.28 -24.96 -55.16
CA ARG A 4 32.50 -24.09 -55.27
C ARG A 4 32.26 -22.59 -55.12
N SER A 5 33.10 -21.76 -54.43
CA SER A 5 34.52 -21.88 -54.09
C SER A 5 34.95 -20.87 -53.02
N ILE A 6 35.90 -21.28 -52.27
CA ILE A 6 36.88 -20.66 -51.41
C ILE A 6 37.67 -19.54 -52.11
N ALA A 7 38.00 -18.44 -51.39
CA ALA A 7 39.27 -17.72 -51.62
C ALA A 7 39.75 -17.09 -50.28
N LYS A 8 40.95 -17.51 -49.89
CA LYS A 8 41.83 -17.00 -48.81
C LYS A 8 42.65 -15.81 -49.34
N TYR A 9 43.10 -14.91 -48.48
CA TYR A 9 44.43 -14.28 -48.41
C TYR A 9 44.53 -13.56 -47.09
N ALA A 10 45.37 -13.85 -46.25
CA ALA A 10 46.72 -13.86 -45.74
C ALA A 10 47.31 -12.45 -45.50
N ALA A 11 47.53 -12.19 -44.21
CA ALA A 11 48.61 -11.60 -43.44
C ALA A 11 49.50 -10.48 -44.05
N VAL A 12 49.70 -9.41 -43.25
CA VAL A 12 51.04 -8.81 -43.01
C VAL A 12 51.08 -8.27 -41.57
N ALA A 13 52.09 -8.75 -40.82
CA ALA A 13 52.53 -8.25 -39.54
C ALA A 13 53.58 -7.14 -39.76
N ALA A 14 53.56 -6.11 -38.90
CA ALA A 14 54.69 -5.24 -38.67
C ALA A 14 54.82 -4.89 -37.20
N VAL A 15 55.91 -5.32 -36.61
CA VAL A 15 56.44 -5.06 -35.26
C VAL A 15 57.34 -3.83 -35.33
N LEU A 16 57.31 -2.98 -34.30
CA LEU A 16 58.44 -2.18 -33.75
C LEU A 16 57.90 -1.33 -32.60
N SER A 17 58.20 -1.63 -31.43
CA SER A 17 59.31 -1.46 -30.46
C SER A 17 59.25 -0.20 -29.60
N LEU A 18 59.13 -0.49 -28.30
CA LEU A 18 59.81 0.08 -27.13
C LEU A 18 59.77 1.60 -26.83
N GLY A 19 59.19 1.89 -25.68
CA GLY A 19 59.45 3.10 -24.91
C GLY A 19 59.00 2.88 -23.45
N LEU A 20 59.88 2.29 -22.62
CA LEU A 20 59.74 2.32 -21.15
C LEU A 20 60.03 3.72 -20.63
N THR A 21 59.11 4.30 -19.89
CA THR A 21 59.43 5.24 -18.80
C THR A 21 58.54 4.89 -17.59
N ALA A 22 59.23 4.41 -16.58
CA ALA A 22 58.70 4.28 -15.22
C ALA A 22 58.67 5.67 -14.56
N CYS A 23 57.63 5.99 -13.81
CA CYS A 23 57.68 6.52 -12.42
C CYS A 23 56.34 7.14 -12.04
N GLY A 24 55.92 6.84 -10.83
CA GLY A 24 54.93 7.64 -10.12
C GLY A 24 53.75 6.85 -9.62
N GLY A 25 53.90 6.24 -8.44
CA GLY A 25 52.76 5.69 -7.69
C GLY A 25 51.76 6.81 -7.35
N ALA A 26 50.55 6.60 -7.74
CA ALA A 26 49.40 7.22 -7.12
C ALA A 26 48.40 6.10 -6.91
N SER A 27 48.18 5.74 -5.65
CA SER A 27 47.06 4.98 -5.19
C SER A 27 45.78 5.73 -5.62
N GLY A 28 45.31 5.42 -6.80
CA GLY A 28 43.99 5.84 -7.25
C GLY A 28 42.95 5.02 -6.48
N SER A 29 42.41 5.60 -5.41
CA SER A 29 41.07 5.21 -4.98
C SER A 29 40.20 5.24 -6.24
N SER A 30 39.62 4.11 -6.56
CA SER A 30 38.55 4.03 -7.55
C SER A 30 37.34 4.80 -6.98
N ASP A 31 37.34 6.12 -7.17
CA ASP A 31 36.11 6.90 -7.08
C ASP A 31 35.16 6.32 -8.12
N ALA A 32 34.28 5.44 -7.67
CA ALA A 32 33.11 5.07 -8.46
C ALA A 32 32.42 6.38 -8.82
N LYS A 33 32.50 6.80 -10.09
CA LYS A 33 31.81 8.00 -10.58
C LYS A 33 30.34 7.81 -10.26
N THR A 34 29.87 8.45 -9.17
CA THR A 34 28.43 8.55 -8.89
C THR A 34 27.78 9.17 -10.13
N SER A 35 26.85 8.44 -10.73
CA SER A 35 26.07 8.93 -11.85
C SER A 35 25.37 10.23 -11.45
N GLY A 36 25.38 11.24 -12.31
CA GLY A 36 24.57 12.44 -12.16
C GLY A 36 23.05 12.18 -12.36
N THR A 37 22.67 10.91 -12.56
CA THR A 37 21.27 10.47 -12.79
C THR A 37 20.82 9.56 -11.68
N VAL A 38 19.61 9.80 -11.13
CA VAL A 38 18.93 8.94 -10.16
C VAL A 38 17.82 8.16 -10.87
N ARG A 39 17.90 6.84 -10.83
CA ARG A 39 16.91 5.94 -11.43
C ARG A 39 15.83 5.60 -10.41
N VAL A 40 14.64 6.13 -10.64
CA VAL A 40 13.52 6.09 -9.70
C VAL A 40 12.41 5.23 -10.28
N THR A 41 11.96 4.22 -9.53
CA THR A 41 10.83 3.36 -9.91
C THR A 41 9.67 3.58 -8.96
N LEU A 42 8.52 4.04 -9.49
CA LEU A 42 7.33 4.41 -8.73
C LEU A 42 6.09 3.65 -9.23
N ALA A 43 5.12 3.46 -8.35
CA ALA A 43 3.81 2.94 -8.70
C ALA A 43 2.95 3.99 -9.40
N ASN A 44 1.96 3.56 -10.18
CA ASN A 44 0.88 4.41 -10.67
C ASN A 44 0.01 4.86 -9.47
N HIS A 45 0.22 6.10 -9.01
CA HIS A 45 -0.47 6.65 -7.85
C HIS A 45 -0.60 8.17 -7.94
N VAL A 46 -1.60 8.76 -7.28
CA VAL A 46 -1.80 10.23 -7.24
C VAL A 46 -0.55 10.93 -6.68
N TRP A 47 0.09 10.36 -5.65
CA TRP A 47 1.36 10.86 -5.11
C TRP A 47 2.45 10.93 -6.19
N THR A 48 2.56 9.89 -7.00
CA THR A 48 3.54 9.80 -8.09
C THR A 48 3.35 10.89 -9.13
N GLU A 49 2.10 11.19 -9.48
CA GLU A 49 1.81 12.27 -10.43
C GLU A 49 2.24 13.64 -9.90
N GLY A 50 2.04 13.90 -8.61
CA GLY A 50 2.51 15.11 -7.93
C GLY A 50 4.04 15.23 -7.94
N ILE A 51 4.74 14.16 -7.60
CA ILE A 51 6.21 14.11 -7.62
C ILE A 51 6.75 14.28 -9.04
N LYS A 52 6.17 13.57 -10.00
CA LYS A 52 6.55 13.67 -11.42
C LYS A 52 6.46 15.10 -11.96
N ALA A 53 5.40 15.81 -11.61
CA ALA A 53 5.25 17.22 -11.99
C ALA A 53 6.32 18.12 -11.36
N ALA A 54 6.85 17.76 -10.17
CA ALA A 54 7.85 18.53 -9.44
C ALA A 54 9.32 18.11 -9.74
N ILE A 55 9.57 17.02 -10.46
CA ILE A 55 10.93 16.57 -10.82
C ILE A 55 11.81 17.69 -11.42
N PRO A 56 11.33 18.58 -12.32
CA PRO A 56 12.16 19.65 -12.88
C PRO A 56 12.72 20.61 -11.81
N GLU A 57 12.01 20.79 -10.71
CA GLU A 57 12.46 21.59 -9.56
C GLU A 57 13.60 20.89 -8.82
N PHE A 58 13.47 19.58 -8.57
CA PHE A 58 14.54 18.78 -7.98
C PHE A 58 15.79 18.79 -8.85
N GLU A 59 15.66 18.58 -10.16
CA GLU A 59 16.79 18.60 -11.11
C GLU A 59 17.50 19.95 -11.10
N LYS A 60 16.76 21.05 -11.06
CA LYS A 60 17.31 22.41 -11.01
C LYS A 60 18.06 22.68 -9.70
N SER A 61 17.49 22.25 -8.57
CA SER A 61 18.06 22.53 -7.25
C SER A 61 19.24 21.63 -6.89
N SER A 62 19.21 20.36 -7.32
CA SER A 62 20.23 19.37 -6.99
C SER A 62 21.35 19.24 -8.03
N GLY A 63 21.12 19.66 -9.27
CA GLY A 63 22.01 19.42 -10.41
C GLY A 63 21.98 17.96 -10.90
N LEU A 64 21.14 17.11 -10.34
CA LEU A 64 20.95 15.72 -10.72
C LEU A 64 19.88 15.58 -11.81
N LYS A 65 19.91 14.49 -12.56
CA LYS A 65 18.83 14.08 -13.46
C LYS A 65 18.01 12.95 -12.84
N VAL A 66 16.73 12.87 -13.18
CA VAL A 66 15.84 11.79 -12.74
C VAL A 66 15.39 10.97 -13.94
N GLU A 67 15.69 9.70 -13.92
CA GLU A 67 15.12 8.72 -14.83
C GLU A 67 13.98 7.99 -14.13
N LEU A 68 12.73 8.34 -14.51
CA LEU A 68 11.53 7.82 -13.87
C LEU A 68 10.94 6.65 -14.65
N THR A 69 10.83 5.50 -13.98
CA THR A 69 9.99 4.36 -14.39
C THR A 69 8.70 4.36 -13.57
N GLN A 70 7.55 4.32 -14.24
CA GLN A 70 6.23 4.30 -13.58
C GLN A 70 5.45 3.07 -14.03
N LEU A 71 4.96 2.25 -13.07
CA LEU A 71 4.35 0.95 -13.31
C LEU A 71 3.06 0.76 -12.52
N GLY A 72 2.18 -0.12 -13.00
CA GLY A 72 1.08 -0.66 -12.19
C GLY A 72 1.62 -1.51 -11.03
N GLU A 73 0.79 -1.72 -9.99
CA GLU A 73 1.23 -2.41 -8.76
C GLU A 73 1.78 -3.81 -9.02
N ASP A 74 1.11 -4.61 -9.86
CA ASP A 74 1.55 -5.97 -10.17
C ASP A 74 2.84 -5.96 -11.00
N GLN A 75 2.92 -5.09 -12.01
CA GLN A 75 4.12 -4.92 -12.83
C GLN A 75 5.32 -4.47 -11.99
N LEU A 76 5.08 -3.60 -10.99
CA LEU A 76 6.10 -3.14 -10.06
C LEU A 76 6.66 -4.31 -9.23
N SER A 77 5.77 -5.13 -8.66
CA SER A 77 6.15 -6.32 -7.90
C SER A 77 6.91 -7.33 -8.76
N ASP A 78 6.46 -7.57 -10.00
CA ASP A 78 7.13 -8.49 -10.93
C ASP A 78 8.53 -7.98 -11.30
N GLN A 79 8.66 -6.68 -11.58
CA GLN A 79 9.96 -6.07 -11.87
C GLN A 79 10.93 -6.21 -10.69
N TYR A 80 10.46 -5.96 -9.47
CA TYR A 80 11.28 -6.10 -8.26
C TYR A 80 11.69 -7.56 -8.05
N ASN A 81 10.78 -8.51 -8.21
CA ASN A 81 11.10 -9.93 -8.11
C ASN A 81 12.20 -10.36 -9.07
N VAL A 82 12.20 -9.84 -10.30
CA VAL A 82 13.24 -10.15 -11.29
C VAL A 82 14.55 -9.44 -10.97
N LYS A 83 14.52 -8.10 -10.84
CA LYS A 83 15.74 -7.29 -10.74
C LYS A 83 16.46 -7.44 -9.42
N LEU A 84 15.74 -7.46 -8.28
CA LEU A 84 16.35 -7.57 -6.95
C LEU A 84 16.93 -8.97 -6.72
N ASN A 85 16.25 -10.05 -7.17
CA ASN A 85 16.82 -11.40 -7.12
C ASN A 85 18.09 -11.55 -7.97
N ALA A 86 18.18 -10.80 -9.06
CA ALA A 86 19.39 -10.79 -9.91
C ALA A 86 20.52 -9.89 -9.35
N GLY A 87 20.30 -9.19 -8.24
CA GLY A 87 21.26 -8.22 -7.70
C GLY A 87 21.48 -7.02 -8.60
N SER A 88 20.49 -6.67 -9.44
CA SER A 88 20.59 -5.56 -10.40
C SER A 88 20.71 -4.23 -9.68
N ASP A 89 21.62 -3.38 -10.16
CA ASP A 89 21.80 -1.99 -9.72
C ASP A 89 21.04 -0.96 -10.56
N GLU A 90 20.16 -1.41 -11.46
CA GLU A 90 19.42 -0.55 -12.39
C GLU A 90 18.32 0.32 -11.74
N ILE A 91 18.04 0.11 -10.45
CA ILE A 91 17.09 0.88 -9.68
C ILE A 91 17.84 1.49 -8.50
N ASP A 92 17.74 2.81 -8.30
CA ASP A 92 18.31 3.49 -7.14
C ASP A 92 17.26 3.71 -6.05
N VAL A 93 16.09 4.24 -6.43
CA VAL A 93 14.96 4.50 -5.51
C VAL A 93 13.77 3.63 -5.90
N MET A 94 13.20 2.97 -4.91
CA MET A 94 12.08 2.04 -5.04
C MET A 94 10.86 2.55 -4.26
N MET A 95 9.71 2.72 -4.92
CA MET A 95 8.44 2.81 -4.22
C MET A 95 7.94 1.40 -3.92
N TYR A 96 7.68 1.08 -2.66
CA TYR A 96 7.29 -0.27 -2.23
C TYR A 96 6.19 -0.24 -1.18
N ARG A 97 5.54 -1.36 -0.95
CA ARG A 97 4.51 -1.53 0.07
C ARG A 97 5.11 -2.17 1.34
N PRO A 98 5.35 -1.39 2.42
CA PRO A 98 6.07 -1.89 3.61
C PRO A 98 5.46 -3.14 4.21
N LEU A 99 4.13 -3.22 4.31
CA LEU A 99 3.42 -4.36 4.88
C LEU A 99 3.23 -5.54 3.90
N GLN A 100 3.47 -5.34 2.60
CA GLN A 100 3.35 -6.39 1.59
C GLN A 100 4.69 -7.02 1.24
N GLU A 101 5.70 -6.19 1.03
CA GLU A 101 6.99 -6.58 0.49
C GLU A 101 8.14 -6.40 1.49
N GLY A 102 7.97 -5.46 2.46
CA GLY A 102 9.06 -4.99 3.30
C GLY A 102 9.79 -6.08 4.07
N LYS A 103 9.08 -7.04 4.68
CA LYS A 103 9.71 -8.16 5.40
C LYS A 103 10.51 -9.08 4.46
N ALA A 104 9.98 -9.40 3.28
CA ALA A 104 10.67 -10.21 2.29
C ALA A 104 11.92 -9.49 1.78
N PHE A 105 11.78 -8.22 1.43
CA PHE A 105 12.89 -7.43 0.92
C PHE A 105 13.99 -7.22 1.95
N ALA A 106 13.62 -6.97 3.22
CA ALA A 106 14.59 -6.85 4.31
C ALA A 106 15.32 -8.19 4.57
N LYS A 107 14.58 -9.32 4.66
CA LYS A 107 15.14 -10.65 4.85
C LYS A 107 16.13 -11.03 3.74
N ASN A 108 15.84 -10.64 2.51
CA ASN A 108 16.70 -10.92 1.35
C ASN A 108 17.83 -9.90 1.16
N GLY A 109 17.91 -8.86 2.01
CA GLY A 109 18.97 -7.85 1.93
C GLY A 109 18.85 -6.90 0.73
N TYR A 110 17.64 -6.68 0.22
CA TYR A 110 17.43 -5.80 -0.95
C TYR A 110 17.35 -4.31 -0.60
N LEU A 111 17.10 -3.99 0.68
CA LEU A 111 16.91 -2.62 1.15
C LEU A 111 18.15 -2.10 1.85
N ALA A 112 18.59 -0.92 1.50
CA ALA A 112 19.69 -0.24 2.17
C ALA A 112 19.29 0.21 3.59
N ASP A 113 20.25 0.19 4.50
CA ASP A 113 20.11 0.72 5.88
C ASP A 113 20.14 2.26 5.82
N LEU A 114 19.01 2.89 6.13
CA LEU A 114 18.84 4.33 6.14
C LEU A 114 18.96 4.94 7.54
N THR A 115 19.25 4.16 8.58
CA THR A 115 19.22 4.60 9.99
C THR A 115 20.10 5.82 10.26
N SER A 116 21.31 5.85 9.73
CA SER A 116 22.20 7.01 9.84
C SER A 116 21.72 8.19 8.98
N LYS A 117 21.17 7.90 7.80
CA LYS A 117 20.68 8.93 6.87
C LYS A 117 19.49 9.69 7.43
N VAL A 118 18.49 8.99 8.01
CA VAL A 118 17.29 9.64 8.58
C VAL A 118 17.60 10.48 9.82
N SER A 119 18.71 10.21 10.53
CA SER A 119 19.14 10.97 11.70
C SER A 119 20.11 12.11 11.40
N SER A 120 20.66 12.18 10.18
CA SER A 120 21.74 13.11 9.84
C SER A 120 21.26 14.53 9.53
N ASP A 121 20.00 14.72 9.18
CA ASP A 121 19.43 16.02 8.82
C ASP A 121 18.31 16.43 9.77
N ALA A 122 18.60 17.31 10.70
CA ALA A 122 17.63 17.84 11.66
C ALA A 122 16.56 18.72 10.99
N ALA A 123 16.85 19.34 9.85
CA ALA A 123 15.91 20.19 9.12
C ALA A 123 14.87 19.35 8.36
N TRP A 124 15.27 18.17 7.88
CA TRP A 124 14.33 17.23 7.28
C TRP A 124 13.39 16.58 8.32
N ASP A 125 13.82 16.50 9.57
CA ASP A 125 13.04 16.15 10.75
C ASP A 125 12.34 14.78 10.67
N TRP A 126 13.13 13.71 10.92
CA TRP A 126 12.59 12.35 11.03
C TRP A 126 11.59 12.17 12.18
N LYS A 127 11.72 12.97 13.25
CA LYS A 127 10.85 12.87 14.43
C LYS A 127 9.43 13.36 14.16
N ASP A 128 9.21 14.10 13.08
CA ASP A 128 7.90 14.54 12.61
C ASP A 128 7.06 13.39 12.00
N TYR A 129 7.70 12.25 11.68
CA TYR A 129 6.99 11.11 11.14
C TYR A 129 6.23 10.35 12.24
N GLN A 130 5.00 9.93 11.92
CA GLN A 130 4.14 9.15 12.83
C GLN A 130 4.78 7.79 13.15
N GLU A 131 4.69 7.37 14.42
CA GLU A 131 5.33 6.15 14.94
C GLU A 131 4.91 4.87 14.18
N GLY A 132 3.61 4.70 13.91
CA GLY A 132 3.08 3.52 13.20
C GLY A 132 3.72 3.31 11.82
N PRO A 133 3.69 4.32 10.93
CA PRO A 133 4.39 4.29 9.65
C PRO A 133 5.90 4.03 9.76
N VAL A 134 6.58 4.66 10.71
CA VAL A 134 8.01 4.44 10.96
C VAL A 134 8.28 2.99 11.34
N LYS A 135 7.48 2.44 12.26
CA LYS A 135 7.62 1.04 12.69
C LYS A 135 7.49 0.05 11.52
N ALA A 136 6.56 0.31 10.59
CA ALA A 136 6.35 -0.56 9.44
C ALA A 136 7.47 -0.46 8.38
N THR A 137 8.25 0.62 8.37
CA THR A 137 9.44 0.80 7.51
C THR A 137 10.75 0.51 8.23
N THR A 138 10.66 -0.13 9.40
CA THR A 138 11.82 -0.55 10.22
C THR A 138 11.86 -2.09 10.27
N ALA A 139 13.00 -2.68 9.97
CA ALA A 139 13.24 -4.11 10.04
C ALA A 139 14.51 -4.38 10.86
N ASP A 140 14.45 -5.30 11.82
CA ASP A 140 15.57 -5.69 12.70
C ASP A 140 16.30 -4.47 13.34
N GLY A 141 15.52 -3.46 13.76
CA GLY A 141 16.03 -2.23 14.36
C GLY A 141 16.63 -1.22 13.37
N LYS A 142 16.61 -1.50 12.06
CA LYS A 142 17.13 -0.64 11.00
C LYS A 142 15.98 0.02 10.24
N VAL A 143 16.08 1.32 9.99
CA VAL A 143 15.18 2.01 9.07
C VAL A 143 15.56 1.60 7.64
N VAL A 144 14.65 0.93 6.93
CA VAL A 144 14.87 0.41 5.58
C VAL A 144 14.03 1.13 4.53
N GLY A 145 13.25 2.11 4.95
CA GLY A 145 12.44 2.92 4.04
C GLY A 145 11.88 4.15 4.73
N VAL A 146 11.38 5.08 3.94
CA VAL A 146 10.69 6.30 4.38
C VAL A 146 9.22 6.19 3.97
N PRO A 147 8.26 6.21 4.92
CA PRO A 147 6.84 6.16 4.58
C PRO A 147 6.43 7.43 3.83
N ILE A 148 5.54 7.29 2.84
CA ILE A 148 5.07 8.42 2.02
C ILE A 148 3.57 8.60 2.03
N ILE A 149 2.80 7.53 2.21
CA ILE A 149 1.34 7.55 2.22
C ILE A 149 0.85 6.73 3.42
N THR A 150 -0.12 7.28 4.14
CA THR A 150 -0.80 6.57 5.22
C THR A 150 -2.27 6.37 4.88
N GLU A 151 -2.84 5.25 5.29
CA GLU A 151 -4.24 4.90 5.01
C GLU A 151 -4.94 4.40 6.26
N ARG A 152 -6.23 4.77 6.37
CA ARG A 152 -7.14 4.29 7.42
C ARG A 152 -8.42 3.88 6.75
N GLU A 153 -9.02 2.81 7.23
CA GLU A 153 -10.34 2.43 6.76
C GLU A 153 -11.41 3.37 7.33
N VAL A 154 -12.24 3.89 6.44
CA VAL A 154 -13.39 4.73 6.77
C VAL A 154 -14.65 4.19 6.09
N LEU A 155 -15.81 4.57 6.62
CA LEU A 155 -17.09 4.29 5.98
C LEU A 155 -17.42 5.41 5.00
N TYR A 156 -17.64 5.05 3.73
CA TYR A 156 -18.26 5.88 2.69
C TYR A 156 -19.76 5.57 2.68
N TYR A 157 -20.60 6.59 2.67
CA TYR A 157 -22.06 6.38 2.66
C TYR A 157 -22.79 7.39 1.77
N ARG A 158 -23.99 7.05 1.39
CA ARG A 158 -24.91 7.87 0.60
C ARG A 158 -25.84 8.67 1.51
N LYS A 159 -25.56 10.00 1.67
CA LYS A 159 -26.36 10.95 2.48
C LYS A 159 -27.82 10.99 2.03
N ASP A 160 -28.06 10.96 0.74
CA ASP A 160 -29.40 11.01 0.16
C ASP A 160 -30.22 9.74 0.45
N LEU A 161 -29.62 8.56 0.40
CA LEU A 161 -30.30 7.30 0.69
C LEU A 161 -30.64 7.15 2.18
N LEU A 162 -29.71 7.56 3.09
CA LEU A 162 -30.01 7.57 4.51
C LEU A 162 -31.15 8.53 4.82
N LYS A 163 -31.11 9.76 4.27
CA LYS A 163 -32.19 10.76 4.44
C LYS A 163 -33.54 10.23 3.93
N ALA A 164 -33.56 9.62 2.75
CA ALA A 164 -34.78 9.06 2.16
C ALA A 164 -35.36 7.91 3.01
N ALA A 165 -34.52 7.13 3.66
CA ALA A 165 -34.92 6.02 4.53
C ALA A 165 -35.17 6.45 6.00
N GLY A 166 -34.95 7.72 6.36
CA GLY A 166 -35.06 8.21 7.73
C GLY A 166 -34.02 7.59 8.68
N LEU A 167 -32.83 7.27 8.17
CA LEU A 167 -31.77 6.60 8.91
C LEU A 167 -30.64 7.58 9.26
N GLU A 168 -30.04 7.35 10.44
CA GLU A 168 -28.81 8.02 10.85
C GLU A 168 -27.58 7.30 10.30
N VAL A 169 -26.42 7.97 10.34
CA VAL A 169 -25.13 7.35 10.00
C VAL A 169 -24.81 6.26 11.02
N PRO A 170 -24.57 5.00 10.59
CA PRO A 170 -24.35 3.89 11.50
C PRO A 170 -23.04 4.06 12.30
N LYS A 171 -23.13 3.87 13.61
CA LYS A 171 -22.01 3.95 14.57
C LYS A 171 -21.54 2.57 15.04
N THR A 172 -22.37 1.55 14.85
CA THR A 172 -22.07 0.16 15.22
C THR A 172 -22.23 -0.76 14.00
N MET A 173 -21.60 -1.93 14.05
CA MET A 173 -21.75 -2.95 13.00
C MET A 173 -23.20 -3.42 12.85
N ASP A 174 -23.94 -3.55 13.95
CA ASP A 174 -25.36 -3.93 13.93
C ASP A 174 -26.22 -2.85 13.25
N GLU A 175 -25.93 -1.56 13.51
CA GLU A 175 -26.59 -0.45 12.84
C GLU A 175 -26.24 -0.41 11.34
N LEU A 176 -24.99 -0.72 10.95
CA LEU A 176 -24.58 -0.82 9.55
C LEU A 176 -25.36 -1.92 8.83
N GLU A 177 -25.49 -3.10 9.43
CA GLU A 177 -26.24 -4.20 8.86
C GLU A 177 -27.73 -3.84 8.71
N ALA A 178 -28.33 -3.28 9.76
CA ALA A 178 -29.73 -2.86 9.75
C ALA A 178 -30.00 -1.80 8.66
N ALA A 179 -29.14 -0.80 8.53
CA ALA A 179 -29.24 0.24 7.52
C ALA A 179 -29.04 -0.33 6.09
N ALA A 180 -28.06 -1.19 5.88
CA ALA A 180 -27.82 -1.86 4.60
C ALA A 180 -29.03 -2.69 4.14
N LYS A 181 -29.64 -3.43 5.09
CA LYS A 181 -30.87 -4.20 4.87
C LYS A 181 -32.04 -3.29 4.48
N ALA A 182 -32.27 -2.23 5.25
CA ALA A 182 -33.38 -1.30 5.01
C ALA A 182 -33.29 -0.61 3.66
N ILE A 183 -32.10 -0.11 3.28
CA ILE A 183 -31.88 0.57 2.00
C ILE A 183 -32.02 -0.42 0.83
N LYS A 184 -31.48 -1.62 0.94
CA LYS A 184 -31.66 -2.65 -0.11
C LYS A 184 -33.13 -2.99 -0.35
N ALA A 185 -33.93 -3.01 0.71
CA ALA A 185 -35.37 -3.30 0.61
C ALA A 185 -36.15 -2.12 0.01
N SER A 186 -35.81 -0.87 0.35
CA SER A 186 -36.53 0.33 -0.08
C SER A 186 -36.06 0.92 -1.40
N SER A 187 -34.87 0.55 -1.90
CA SER A 187 -34.25 1.11 -3.09
C SER A 187 -33.89 -0.01 -4.09
N PRO A 188 -34.86 -0.49 -4.90
CA PRO A 188 -34.61 -1.55 -5.88
C PRO A 188 -33.47 -1.22 -6.84
N GLY A 189 -32.55 -2.17 -7.04
CA GLY A 189 -31.36 -2.01 -7.87
C GLY A 189 -30.14 -1.38 -7.18
N THR A 190 -30.31 -0.92 -5.92
CA THR A 190 -29.20 -0.42 -5.10
C THR A 190 -28.80 -1.48 -4.07
N ALA A 191 -27.51 -1.81 -4.01
CA ALA A 191 -26.98 -2.64 -2.95
C ALA A 191 -26.93 -1.86 -1.63
N GLY A 192 -27.20 -2.54 -0.51
CA GLY A 192 -27.01 -1.93 0.81
C GLY A 192 -25.52 -1.72 1.12
N PHE A 193 -24.67 -2.69 0.74
CA PHE A 193 -23.24 -2.66 1.03
C PHE A 193 -22.41 -3.19 -0.14
N VAL A 194 -21.24 -2.60 -0.37
CA VAL A 194 -20.23 -3.11 -1.28
C VAL A 194 -18.85 -3.08 -0.61
N ALA A 195 -18.00 -4.03 -0.94
CA ALA A 195 -16.62 -4.10 -0.47
C ALA A 195 -15.78 -4.97 -1.43
N ARG A 196 -14.48 -5.08 -1.19
CA ARG A 196 -13.60 -6.02 -1.89
C ARG A 196 -14.04 -7.45 -1.58
N THR A 197 -14.02 -8.30 -2.60
CA THR A 197 -14.44 -9.70 -2.49
C THR A 197 -13.37 -10.68 -2.91
N GLY A 198 -12.37 -10.22 -3.65
CA GLY A 198 -11.24 -11.05 -4.08
C GLY A 198 -10.48 -11.62 -2.88
N LYS A 199 -10.18 -12.89 -2.94
CA LYS A 199 -9.65 -13.69 -1.83
C LYS A 199 -8.47 -13.02 -1.10
N SER A 200 -7.47 -12.56 -1.84
CA SER A 200 -6.35 -11.81 -1.28
C SER A 200 -6.70 -10.33 -1.05
N ALA A 201 -7.41 -9.70 -1.99
CA ALA A 201 -7.73 -8.28 -1.95
C ALA A 201 -8.64 -7.89 -0.78
N ALA A 202 -9.62 -8.75 -0.44
CA ALA A 202 -10.58 -8.48 0.64
C ALA A 202 -9.94 -8.49 2.03
N VAL A 203 -8.79 -9.15 2.23
CA VAL A 203 -8.14 -9.25 3.54
C VAL A 203 -7.85 -7.87 4.13
N THR A 204 -7.48 -6.90 3.32
CA THR A 204 -7.22 -5.52 3.78
C THR A 204 -8.44 -4.91 4.48
N GLN A 205 -9.59 -4.85 3.80
CA GLN A 205 -10.83 -4.32 4.41
C GLN A 205 -11.35 -5.21 5.54
N PHE A 206 -11.34 -6.53 5.34
CA PHE A 206 -11.76 -7.49 6.35
C PHE A 206 -10.99 -7.32 7.67
N SER A 207 -9.73 -6.92 7.64
CA SER A 207 -8.90 -6.77 8.84
C SER A 207 -9.53 -5.84 9.88
N SER A 208 -10.10 -4.72 9.45
CA SER A 208 -10.76 -3.77 10.35
C SER A 208 -12.01 -4.37 11.02
N PHE A 209 -12.75 -5.20 10.29
CA PHE A 209 -13.86 -5.97 10.88
C PHE A 209 -13.32 -7.00 11.87
N LEU A 210 -12.29 -7.77 11.50
CA LEU A 210 -11.63 -8.74 12.38
C LEU A 210 -11.21 -8.11 13.70
N TYR A 211 -10.52 -6.97 13.66
CA TYR A 211 -10.06 -6.25 14.85
C TYR A 211 -11.22 -5.67 15.67
N SER A 212 -12.26 -5.15 15.01
CA SER A 212 -13.44 -4.61 15.66
C SER A 212 -14.28 -5.69 16.35
N PHE A 213 -14.19 -6.93 15.90
CA PHE A 213 -14.76 -8.10 16.59
C PHE A 213 -13.85 -8.66 17.69
N GLY A 214 -12.63 -8.13 17.86
CA GLY A 214 -11.65 -8.55 18.88
C GLY A 214 -10.72 -9.67 18.45
N GLY A 215 -10.67 -9.99 17.14
CA GLY A 215 -9.77 -10.97 16.58
C GLY A 215 -8.47 -10.35 16.02
N ASP A 216 -7.55 -11.22 15.64
CA ASP A 216 -6.35 -10.92 14.83
C ASP A 216 -6.02 -12.15 13.97
N PHE A 217 -5.09 -12.00 13.03
CA PHE A 217 -4.61 -13.12 12.20
C PHE A 217 -3.79 -14.12 13.01
N THR A 218 -3.02 -13.63 13.99
CA THR A 218 -2.22 -14.45 14.91
C THR A 218 -2.50 -14.05 16.36
N ASP A 219 -2.32 -14.99 17.28
CA ASP A 219 -2.33 -14.71 18.70
C ASP A 219 -0.98 -14.10 19.18
N ALA A 220 -0.90 -13.76 20.46
CA ALA A 220 0.30 -13.18 21.07
C ALA A 220 1.52 -14.13 21.03
N SER A 221 1.32 -15.45 20.83
CA SER A 221 2.38 -16.44 20.65
C SER A 221 2.80 -16.62 19.18
N GLY A 222 2.19 -15.87 18.26
CA GLY A 222 2.44 -15.97 16.82
C GLY A 222 1.83 -17.20 16.15
N LYS A 223 0.83 -17.84 16.78
CA LYS A 223 0.06 -18.92 16.19
C LYS A 223 -1.17 -18.38 15.47
N SER A 224 -1.70 -19.15 14.53
CA SER A 224 -2.92 -18.81 13.81
C SER A 224 -4.10 -18.60 14.77
N ALA A 225 -4.78 -17.45 14.64
CA ALA A 225 -5.97 -17.09 15.38
C ALA A 225 -7.21 -16.89 14.50
N VAL A 226 -7.12 -17.24 13.20
CA VAL A 226 -8.18 -16.98 12.21
C VAL A 226 -9.44 -17.85 12.39
N ASN A 227 -9.46 -18.79 13.32
CA ASN A 227 -10.64 -19.55 13.71
C ASN A 227 -11.12 -19.26 15.13
N SER A 228 -10.58 -18.23 15.80
CA SER A 228 -11.13 -17.76 17.07
C SER A 228 -12.62 -17.38 16.93
N ASP A 229 -13.39 -17.42 18.03
CA ASP A 229 -14.78 -17.00 17.99
C ASP A 229 -14.98 -15.60 17.41
N ALA A 230 -14.06 -14.68 17.73
CA ALA A 230 -14.05 -13.33 17.17
C ALA A 230 -13.82 -13.35 15.64
N ALA A 231 -12.85 -14.13 15.15
CA ALA A 231 -12.59 -14.25 13.72
C ALA A 231 -13.76 -14.90 12.97
N LYS A 232 -14.34 -15.96 13.50
CA LYS A 232 -15.53 -16.63 12.92
C LYS A 232 -16.72 -15.67 12.80
N LYS A 233 -16.98 -14.85 13.84
CA LYS A 233 -18.02 -13.81 13.80
C LYS A 233 -17.70 -12.73 12.77
N ALA A 234 -16.45 -12.29 12.67
CA ALA A 234 -16.01 -11.29 11.68
C ALA A 234 -16.19 -11.79 10.24
N TYR A 235 -15.80 -13.04 9.94
CA TYR A 235 -16.02 -13.67 8.62
C TYR A 235 -17.51 -13.77 8.29
N ALA A 236 -18.33 -14.23 9.24
CA ALA A 236 -19.76 -14.34 9.06
C ALA A 236 -20.39 -12.96 8.79
N PHE A 237 -19.96 -11.93 9.52
CA PHE A 237 -20.47 -10.57 9.37
C PHE A 237 -20.07 -9.95 8.04
N TYR A 238 -18.78 -9.86 7.73
CA TYR A 238 -18.28 -9.24 6.50
C TYR A 238 -18.81 -9.93 5.24
N GLY A 239 -18.67 -11.25 5.17
CA GLY A 239 -19.18 -12.02 4.03
C GLY A 239 -20.70 -12.00 3.97
N GLY A 240 -21.39 -12.00 5.14
CA GLY A 240 -22.85 -11.89 5.26
C GLY A 240 -23.40 -10.56 4.75
N LEU A 241 -22.75 -9.43 5.04
CA LEU A 241 -23.12 -8.11 4.49
C LEU A 241 -23.13 -8.14 2.97
N ILE A 242 -22.07 -8.69 2.38
CA ILE A 242 -21.92 -8.76 0.91
C ILE A 242 -22.93 -9.75 0.32
N LYS A 243 -23.06 -10.93 0.90
CA LYS A 243 -23.99 -11.97 0.44
C LYS A 243 -25.44 -11.51 0.47
N ASN A 244 -25.87 -10.91 1.60
CA ASN A 244 -27.26 -10.60 1.84
C ASN A 244 -27.67 -9.22 1.26
N TYR A 245 -26.75 -8.25 1.31
CA TYR A 245 -27.07 -6.85 0.98
C TYR A 245 -26.18 -6.28 -0.13
N GLY A 246 -25.25 -7.06 -0.67
CA GLY A 246 -24.39 -6.67 -1.79
C GLY A 246 -25.10 -6.60 -3.14
N PRO A 247 -24.35 -6.28 -4.21
CA PRO A 247 -24.87 -6.30 -5.58
C PRO A 247 -25.39 -7.69 -5.96
N ALA A 248 -26.40 -7.73 -6.81
CA ALA A 248 -26.83 -8.99 -7.42
C ALA A 248 -25.70 -9.57 -8.27
N ASN A 249 -25.46 -10.88 -8.17
CA ASN A 249 -24.37 -11.58 -8.88
C ASN A 249 -23.00 -10.95 -8.62
N VAL A 250 -22.69 -10.65 -7.34
CA VAL A 250 -21.40 -10.09 -6.94
C VAL A 250 -20.26 -11.00 -7.38
N SER A 251 -19.26 -10.43 -8.05
CA SER A 251 -18.01 -11.13 -8.35
C SER A 251 -17.28 -11.44 -7.04
N THR A 252 -16.64 -12.60 -6.96
CA THR A 252 -15.78 -13.00 -5.82
C THR A 252 -14.30 -12.67 -6.05
N ASP A 253 -14.01 -11.77 -7.00
CA ASP A 253 -12.65 -11.39 -7.38
C ASP A 253 -12.48 -9.86 -7.50
N MET A 254 -13.33 -9.09 -6.80
CA MET A 254 -13.22 -7.63 -6.80
C MET A 254 -12.08 -7.18 -5.89
N SER A 255 -11.26 -6.28 -6.42
CA SER A 255 -10.33 -5.43 -5.68
C SER A 255 -10.97 -4.05 -5.42
N TRP A 256 -10.18 -3.06 -5.00
CA TRP A 256 -10.72 -1.72 -4.69
C TRP A 256 -11.29 -0.98 -5.91
N PRO A 257 -10.73 -1.08 -7.15
CA PRO A 257 -11.28 -0.34 -8.28
C PRO A 257 -12.69 -0.76 -8.65
N GLU A 258 -12.97 -2.08 -8.64
CA GLU A 258 -14.29 -2.62 -8.98
C GLU A 258 -15.33 -2.25 -7.92
N ALA A 259 -14.96 -2.39 -6.62
CA ALA A 259 -15.85 -2.03 -5.52
C ALA A 259 -16.13 -0.52 -5.49
N MET A 260 -15.09 0.31 -5.66
CA MET A 260 -15.20 1.77 -5.77
C MET A 260 -16.08 2.17 -6.96
N ALA A 261 -15.92 1.52 -8.12
CA ALA A 261 -16.73 1.80 -9.31
C ALA A 261 -18.23 1.54 -9.06
N ILE A 262 -18.58 0.47 -8.34
CA ILE A 262 -19.97 0.20 -7.95
C ILE A 262 -20.53 1.33 -7.09
N PHE A 263 -19.77 1.78 -6.08
CA PHE A 263 -20.17 2.86 -5.20
C PHE A 263 -20.31 4.20 -5.95
N THR A 264 -19.29 4.59 -6.70
CA THR A 264 -19.25 5.87 -7.43
C THR A 264 -20.28 5.96 -8.56
N GLN A 265 -20.71 4.82 -9.11
CA GLN A 265 -21.84 4.75 -10.04
C GLN A 265 -23.21 4.85 -9.35
N GLY A 266 -23.25 4.99 -8.02
CA GLY A 266 -24.48 5.13 -7.24
C GLY A 266 -25.24 3.82 -7.00
N LYS A 267 -24.58 2.67 -7.20
CA LYS A 267 -25.20 1.34 -7.10
C LYS A 267 -25.09 0.70 -5.72
N ALA A 268 -24.50 1.39 -4.74
CA ALA A 268 -24.43 0.93 -3.36
C ALA A 268 -24.62 2.09 -2.38
N ALA A 269 -25.18 1.80 -1.19
CA ALA A 269 -25.42 2.77 -0.12
C ALA A 269 -24.21 2.96 0.77
N PHE A 270 -23.52 1.86 1.12
CA PHE A 270 -22.34 1.85 1.97
C PHE A 270 -21.18 1.15 1.28
N TYR A 271 -19.98 1.66 1.58
CA TYR A 271 -18.69 1.11 1.17
C TYR A 271 -17.67 1.39 2.25
N THR A 272 -16.81 0.44 2.59
CA THR A 272 -15.66 0.70 3.44
C THR A 272 -14.39 0.66 2.61
N GLU A 273 -13.50 1.64 2.78
CA GLU A 273 -12.24 1.69 2.03
C GLU A 273 -11.27 2.70 2.66
N ALA A 274 -10.04 2.71 2.14
CA ALA A 274 -9.01 3.65 2.52
C ALA A 274 -9.45 5.12 2.35
N ASP A 275 -9.12 5.94 3.32
CA ASP A 275 -9.34 7.38 3.29
C ASP A 275 -8.58 8.09 2.15
N SER A 276 -7.46 7.52 1.70
CA SER A 276 -6.65 8.04 0.58
C SER A 276 -7.38 8.04 -0.77
N LEU A 277 -8.43 7.23 -0.90
CA LEU A 277 -9.18 7.06 -2.15
C LEU A 277 -10.42 7.95 -2.28
N TYR A 278 -10.69 8.82 -1.29
CA TYR A 278 -11.92 9.61 -1.22
C TYR A 278 -12.19 10.47 -2.46
N LYS A 279 -11.14 10.97 -3.13
CA LYS A 279 -11.29 11.76 -4.35
C LYS A 279 -11.95 11.02 -5.51
N ASN A 280 -11.87 9.69 -5.54
CA ASN A 280 -12.62 8.91 -6.52
C ASN A 280 -14.13 9.05 -6.31
N ALA A 281 -14.58 9.26 -5.07
CA ALA A 281 -15.99 9.41 -4.74
C ALA A 281 -16.48 10.86 -4.76
N THR A 282 -15.59 11.85 -4.53
CA THR A 282 -15.95 13.28 -4.45
C THR A 282 -15.69 14.06 -5.74
N ASP A 283 -14.95 13.51 -6.70
CA ASP A 283 -14.68 14.14 -7.99
C ASP A 283 -15.88 13.95 -8.93
N PRO A 284 -16.60 15.01 -9.33
CA PRO A 284 -17.78 14.89 -10.21
C PRO A 284 -17.44 14.37 -11.61
N ALA A 285 -16.17 14.43 -12.03
CA ALA A 285 -15.74 13.83 -13.29
C ALA A 285 -15.65 12.28 -13.22
N LYS A 286 -15.57 11.72 -12.01
CA LYS A 286 -15.40 10.28 -11.77
C LYS A 286 -16.60 9.63 -11.07
N SER A 287 -17.40 10.41 -10.36
CA SER A 287 -18.43 9.91 -9.46
C SER A 287 -19.78 10.56 -9.71
N LYS A 288 -20.81 9.73 -9.85
CA LYS A 288 -22.22 10.17 -9.89
C LYS A 288 -22.77 10.52 -8.51
N VAL A 289 -22.03 10.23 -7.46
CA VAL A 289 -22.44 10.45 -6.06
C VAL A 289 -21.61 11.54 -5.38
N ALA A 290 -20.84 12.31 -6.14
CA ALA A 290 -19.92 13.31 -5.61
C ALA A 290 -20.59 14.29 -4.64
N ASP A 291 -21.82 14.73 -4.93
CA ASP A 291 -22.58 15.67 -4.09
C ASP A 291 -23.29 15.00 -2.91
N THR A 292 -23.41 13.68 -2.91
CA THR A 292 -24.19 12.91 -1.92
C THR A 292 -23.37 11.97 -1.08
N VAL A 293 -22.09 11.80 -1.38
CA VAL A 293 -21.20 10.99 -0.55
C VAL A 293 -20.94 11.66 0.79
N GLY A 294 -20.93 10.86 1.85
CA GLY A 294 -20.48 11.21 3.19
C GLY A 294 -19.46 10.23 3.69
N PHE A 295 -18.74 10.64 4.73
CA PHE A 295 -17.69 9.84 5.37
C PHE A 295 -17.95 9.74 6.85
N ALA A 296 -17.61 8.58 7.43
CA ALA A 296 -17.67 8.36 8.87
C ALA A 296 -16.53 7.43 9.31
N ALA A 297 -16.21 7.45 10.60
CA ALA A 297 -15.35 6.43 11.17
C ALA A 297 -15.95 5.03 10.94
N LEU A 298 -15.10 4.01 10.86
CA LEU A 298 -15.56 2.62 10.79
C LEU A 298 -16.51 2.33 11.98
N PRO A 299 -17.69 1.75 11.73
CA PRO A 299 -18.62 1.40 12.80
C PRO A 299 -17.98 0.47 13.84
N ALA A 300 -18.33 0.65 15.12
CA ALA A 300 -17.80 -0.14 16.21
C ALA A 300 -18.38 -1.55 16.22
N GLY A 301 -17.51 -2.54 16.32
CA GLY A 301 -17.87 -3.91 16.70
C GLY A 301 -17.85 -4.12 18.21
N PRO A 302 -17.94 -5.37 18.68
CA PRO A 302 -17.91 -5.69 20.13
C PRO A 302 -16.65 -5.22 20.86
N ALA A 303 -15.51 -5.12 20.15
CA ALA A 303 -14.24 -4.62 20.69
C ALA A 303 -14.01 -3.12 20.42
N GLY A 304 -15.02 -2.40 19.95
CA GLY A 304 -14.94 -1.01 19.54
C GLY A 304 -14.64 -0.84 18.03
N SER A 305 -14.48 0.40 17.59
CA SER A 305 -14.00 0.71 16.24
C SER A 305 -12.50 0.53 16.18
N LYS A 306 -12.02 -0.41 15.35
CA LYS A 306 -10.62 -0.78 15.19
C LYS A 306 -10.23 -0.82 13.69
N PRO A 307 -10.27 0.32 12.99
CA PRO A 307 -9.84 0.35 11.60
C PRO A 307 -8.34 0.05 11.47
N TYR A 308 -7.89 -0.43 10.31
CA TYR A 308 -6.46 -0.36 10.05
C TYR A 308 -6.01 1.12 9.97
N ASN A 309 -4.75 1.37 10.36
CA ASN A 309 -4.04 2.64 10.20
C ASN A 309 -2.59 2.33 9.82
N ILE A 310 -2.31 2.32 8.54
CA ILE A 310 -1.09 1.73 7.96
C ILE A 310 -0.33 2.71 7.08
N PRO A 311 0.99 2.52 6.89
CA PRO A 311 1.70 3.08 5.75
C PRO A 311 1.43 2.18 4.54
N SER A 312 0.67 2.68 3.56
CA SER A 312 0.41 1.92 2.34
C SER A 312 1.62 1.87 1.42
N TRP A 313 2.38 2.96 1.35
CA TRP A 313 3.56 3.11 0.51
C TRP A 313 4.73 3.76 1.23
N GLY A 314 5.93 3.35 0.85
CA GLY A 314 7.21 3.93 1.27
C GLY A 314 8.19 4.04 0.11
N LEU A 315 9.24 4.84 0.30
CA LEU A 315 10.43 4.87 -0.57
C LEU A 315 11.59 4.15 0.11
N ALA A 316 12.32 3.36 -0.64
CA ALA A 316 13.54 2.70 -0.19
C ALA A 316 14.67 2.90 -1.21
N ILE A 317 15.89 2.64 -0.78
CA ILE A 317 17.07 2.58 -1.65
C ILE A 317 17.39 1.11 -1.89
N ASN A 318 17.59 0.74 -3.14
CA ASN A 318 18.08 -0.58 -3.51
C ASN A 318 19.50 -0.78 -2.95
N GLN A 319 19.70 -1.85 -2.16
CA GLN A 319 21.00 -2.16 -1.56
C GLN A 319 22.12 -2.32 -2.61
N ALA A 320 21.79 -2.84 -3.80
CA ALA A 320 22.74 -3.03 -4.90
C ALA A 320 23.09 -1.71 -5.63
N SER A 321 22.37 -0.60 -5.38
CA SER A 321 22.65 0.67 -6.04
C SER A 321 24.03 1.21 -5.65
N SER A 322 24.83 1.55 -6.65
CA SER A 322 26.11 2.28 -6.50
C SER A 322 25.91 3.80 -6.32
N ASN A 323 24.65 4.28 -6.35
CA ASN A 323 24.28 5.71 -6.35
C ASN A 323 23.43 6.11 -5.12
N GLN A 324 23.66 5.43 -3.98
CA GLN A 324 22.81 5.55 -2.78
C GLN A 324 22.73 6.97 -2.21
N ASP A 325 23.80 7.78 -2.30
CA ASP A 325 23.79 9.15 -1.77
C ASP A 325 22.90 10.09 -2.61
N ASN A 326 22.89 9.95 -3.93
CA ASN A 326 21.98 10.72 -4.76
C ASN A 326 20.54 10.19 -4.68
N ALA A 327 20.34 8.89 -4.51
CA ALA A 327 19.05 8.29 -4.18
C ALA A 327 18.48 8.88 -2.88
N TRP A 328 19.32 9.05 -1.85
CA TRP A 328 18.91 9.67 -0.60
C TRP A 328 18.53 11.14 -0.77
N LYS A 329 19.26 11.93 -1.54
CA LYS A 329 18.88 13.33 -1.86
C LYS A 329 17.50 13.41 -2.50
N PHE A 330 17.19 12.48 -3.41
CA PHE A 330 15.85 12.41 -4.00
C PHE A 330 14.79 12.08 -2.95
N ILE A 331 15.02 11.08 -2.09
CA ILE A 331 14.07 10.73 -1.02
C ILE A 331 13.86 11.90 -0.07
N GLN A 332 14.92 12.57 0.39
CA GLN A 332 14.80 13.74 1.27
C GLN A 332 13.94 14.83 0.65
N TRP A 333 14.17 15.17 -0.62
CA TRP A 333 13.37 16.15 -1.33
C TRP A 333 11.92 15.69 -1.49
N ALA A 334 11.68 14.49 -2.01
CA ALA A 334 10.36 13.95 -2.31
C ALA A 334 9.49 13.77 -1.05
N THR A 335 10.12 13.66 0.12
CA THR A 335 9.46 13.45 1.42
C THR A 335 9.66 14.62 2.40
N SER A 336 10.12 15.77 1.88
CA SER A 336 10.21 17.00 2.67
C SER A 336 8.83 17.41 3.23
N LYS A 337 8.83 18.23 4.25
CA LYS A 337 7.57 18.77 4.81
C LYS A 337 6.74 19.50 3.75
N GLU A 338 7.41 20.27 2.88
CA GLU A 338 6.76 20.99 1.79
C GLU A 338 6.10 20.04 0.79
N ARG A 339 6.83 19.05 0.28
CA ARG A 339 6.27 18.04 -0.67
C ARG A 339 5.15 17.22 -0.04
N THR A 340 5.28 16.87 1.26
CA THR A 340 4.22 16.18 2.00
C THR A 340 2.97 17.05 2.12
N LEU A 341 3.13 18.35 2.42
CA LEU A 341 2.02 19.30 2.50
C LEU A 341 1.30 19.45 1.15
N GLU A 342 2.04 19.56 0.05
CA GLU A 342 1.46 19.66 -1.28
C GLU A 342 0.71 18.38 -1.68
N ALA A 343 1.30 17.21 -1.41
CA ALA A 343 0.64 15.93 -1.63
C ALA A 343 -0.65 15.83 -0.81
N GLN A 344 -0.63 16.28 0.46
CA GLN A 344 -1.80 16.25 1.33
C GLN A 344 -2.90 17.24 0.86
N LYS A 345 -2.54 18.42 0.40
CA LYS A 345 -3.47 19.36 -0.28
C LYS A 345 -4.08 18.74 -1.54
N ALA A 346 -3.30 17.94 -2.25
CA ALA A 346 -3.80 17.16 -3.38
C ALA A 346 -4.69 15.97 -2.98
N GLY A 347 -4.86 15.71 -1.68
CA GLY A 347 -5.71 14.66 -1.13
C GLY A 347 -5.00 13.34 -0.86
N VAL A 348 -3.67 13.35 -0.78
CA VAL A 348 -2.88 12.17 -0.42
C VAL A 348 -2.46 12.25 1.04
N PRO A 349 -3.01 11.43 1.94
CA PRO A 349 -2.68 11.49 3.36
C PRO A 349 -1.21 11.15 3.62
N GLY A 350 -0.45 12.10 4.17
CA GLY A 350 0.97 11.94 4.45
C GLY A 350 1.28 11.42 5.86
N PRO A 351 2.52 10.97 6.10
CA PRO A 351 2.95 10.40 7.37
C PRO A 351 3.45 11.44 8.39
N ARG A 352 3.52 12.74 8.06
CA ARG A 352 4.07 13.78 8.93
C ARG A 352 3.02 14.36 9.87
N ALA A 353 3.30 14.34 11.17
CA ALA A 353 2.38 14.85 12.20
C ALA A 353 2.15 16.38 12.07
N SER A 354 3.22 17.13 11.77
CA SER A 354 3.12 18.59 11.60
C SER A 354 2.25 19.03 10.43
N VAL A 355 2.18 18.22 9.35
CA VAL A 355 1.33 18.49 8.19
C VAL A 355 -0.14 18.27 8.52
N TRP A 356 -0.47 17.31 9.38
CA TRP A 356 -1.82 17.10 9.88
C TRP A 356 -2.26 18.17 10.88
N ALA A 357 -1.32 18.74 11.62
CA ALA A 357 -1.59 19.87 12.52
C ALA A 357 -1.73 21.22 11.77
N ASP A 358 -1.28 21.29 10.53
CA ASP A 358 -1.38 22.48 9.68
C ASP A 358 -2.76 22.57 9.02
N GLN A 359 -3.46 23.70 9.24
CA GLN A 359 -4.76 23.95 8.61
C GLN A 359 -4.68 23.86 7.07
N ALA A 360 -3.57 24.29 6.47
CA ALA A 360 -3.38 24.18 5.03
C ALA A 360 -3.33 22.72 4.55
N GLY A 361 -2.85 21.79 5.38
CA GLY A 361 -2.80 20.37 5.06
C GLY A 361 -4.15 19.67 5.15
N THR A 362 -5.10 20.21 5.91
CA THR A 362 -6.40 19.57 6.18
C THR A 362 -7.59 20.26 5.49
N SER A 363 -7.44 21.53 5.08
CA SER A 363 -8.53 22.36 4.55
C SER A 363 -9.19 21.84 3.26
N THR A 364 -8.51 20.99 2.52
CA THR A 364 -9.04 20.38 1.27
C THR A 364 -9.82 19.09 1.48
N TYR A 365 -9.79 18.56 2.71
CA TYR A 365 -10.56 17.36 3.05
C TYR A 365 -12.01 17.73 3.39
N PRO A 366 -13.01 16.95 2.97
CA PRO A 366 -14.35 17.05 3.52
C PRO A 366 -14.30 17.00 5.06
N LYS A 367 -15.09 17.84 5.72
CA LYS A 367 -15.07 17.93 7.18
C LYS A 367 -15.35 16.59 7.86
N ASP A 368 -16.36 15.88 7.39
CA ASP A 368 -16.74 14.56 7.89
C ASP A 368 -15.63 13.52 7.68
N LEU A 369 -14.88 13.61 6.57
CA LEU A 369 -13.71 12.76 6.33
C LEU A 369 -12.56 13.09 7.31
N ALA A 370 -12.26 14.36 7.52
CA ALA A 370 -11.20 14.77 8.45
C ALA A 370 -11.51 14.31 9.89
N GLU A 371 -12.79 14.38 10.32
CA GLU A 371 -13.26 13.84 11.59
C GLU A 371 -13.10 12.31 11.67
N ALA A 372 -13.46 11.58 10.60
CA ALA A 372 -13.30 10.13 10.51
C ALA A 372 -11.82 9.71 10.57
N ILE A 373 -10.93 10.41 9.86
CA ILE A 373 -9.47 10.19 9.90
C ILE A 373 -8.93 10.38 11.32
N SER A 374 -9.33 11.48 11.98
CA SER A 374 -8.89 11.77 13.34
C SER A 374 -9.34 10.71 14.35
N ALA A 375 -10.57 10.20 14.22
CA ALA A 375 -11.08 9.12 15.06
C ALA A 375 -10.33 7.80 14.79
N SER A 376 -10.11 7.47 13.53
CA SER A 376 -9.40 6.26 13.10
C SER A 376 -7.93 6.26 13.53
N ALA A 377 -7.26 7.42 13.51
CA ALA A 377 -5.88 7.54 13.95
C ALA A 377 -5.67 7.16 15.44
N LYS A 378 -6.67 7.42 16.29
CA LYS A 378 -6.60 7.12 17.74
C LYS A 378 -6.72 5.64 18.07
N ASN A 379 -7.51 4.90 17.31
CA ASN A 379 -7.90 3.52 17.61
C ASN A 379 -7.40 2.52 16.55
N GLY A 380 -6.66 2.99 15.57
CA GLY A 380 -6.25 2.21 14.41
C GLY A 380 -5.21 1.15 14.74
N VAL A 381 -5.30 0.03 14.01
CA VAL A 381 -4.35 -1.09 14.08
C VAL A 381 -3.30 -0.93 12.99
N GLY A 382 -2.02 -1.08 13.33
CA GLY A 382 -0.88 -0.80 12.46
C GLY A 382 -0.63 -1.83 11.35
N HIS A 383 -1.55 -2.74 11.10
CA HIS A 383 -1.47 -3.72 10.01
C HIS A 383 -2.87 -4.07 9.48
N ASP A 384 -2.94 -4.49 8.22
CA ASP A 384 -4.18 -4.86 7.52
C ASP A 384 -4.11 -6.28 6.94
N ARG A 385 -3.07 -7.02 7.31
CA ARG A 385 -2.76 -8.36 6.77
C ARG A 385 -1.85 -9.13 7.73
N PRO A 386 -1.71 -10.47 7.56
CA PRO A 386 -0.75 -11.24 8.34
C PRO A 386 0.67 -10.70 8.23
N GLN A 387 1.35 -10.58 9.38
CA GLN A 387 2.71 -10.03 9.49
C GLN A 387 3.76 -11.14 9.26
N VAL A 388 3.87 -11.63 8.02
CA VAL A 388 4.71 -12.75 7.58
C VAL A 388 5.64 -12.33 6.43
N VAL A 389 6.57 -13.18 6.02
CA VAL A 389 7.48 -12.90 4.90
C VAL A 389 6.76 -13.05 3.56
N THR A 390 6.04 -14.17 3.38
CA THR A 390 5.32 -14.46 2.12
C THR A 390 3.85 -14.02 2.24
N VAL A 391 3.63 -12.71 2.35
CA VAL A 391 2.32 -12.10 2.63
C VAL A 391 1.25 -12.50 1.61
N GLY A 392 1.56 -12.55 0.32
CA GLY A 392 0.60 -12.92 -0.72
C GLY A 392 -0.02 -14.31 -0.47
N LYS A 393 0.81 -15.31 -0.14
CA LYS A 393 0.34 -16.67 0.18
C LYS A 393 -0.50 -16.70 1.46
N ALA A 394 -0.10 -15.96 2.48
CA ALA A 394 -0.88 -15.86 3.71
C ALA A 394 -2.26 -15.25 3.46
N ARG A 395 -2.33 -14.17 2.67
CA ARG A 395 -3.60 -13.53 2.30
C ARG A 395 -4.54 -14.48 1.55
N GLU A 396 -4.02 -15.30 0.62
CA GLU A 396 -4.81 -16.32 -0.07
C GLU A 396 -5.42 -17.36 0.90
N ILE A 397 -4.69 -17.72 1.95
CA ILE A 397 -5.18 -18.67 2.96
C ILE A 397 -6.27 -18.00 3.83
N VAL A 398 -5.94 -16.86 4.47
CA VAL A 398 -6.85 -16.23 5.43
C VAL A 398 -8.04 -15.53 4.76
N GLY A 399 -7.98 -15.24 3.47
CA GLY A 399 -9.10 -14.72 2.68
C GLY A 399 -10.08 -15.78 2.21
N GLY A 400 -9.73 -17.07 2.29
CA GLY A 400 -10.61 -18.17 1.89
C GLY A 400 -11.99 -18.13 2.54
N PRO A 401 -12.10 -17.96 3.87
CA PRO A 401 -13.38 -17.91 4.55
C PRO A 401 -14.29 -16.74 4.13
N ILE A 402 -13.70 -15.61 3.68
CA ILE A 402 -14.46 -14.48 3.14
C ILE A 402 -15.25 -14.91 1.91
N VAL A 403 -14.55 -15.49 0.93
CA VAL A 403 -15.17 -15.98 -0.31
C VAL A 403 -16.17 -17.09 -0.04
N ALA A 404 -15.83 -18.03 0.84
CA ALA A 404 -16.74 -19.10 1.25
C ALA A 404 -18.06 -18.57 1.82
N THR A 405 -18.00 -17.54 2.68
CA THR A 405 -19.19 -16.93 3.25
C THR A 405 -20.03 -16.20 2.19
N ILE A 406 -19.39 -15.43 1.30
CA ILE A 406 -20.06 -14.72 0.21
C ILE A 406 -20.82 -15.72 -0.69
N THR A 407 -20.20 -16.86 -0.99
CA THR A 407 -20.81 -17.92 -1.84
C THR A 407 -21.80 -18.83 -1.12
N GLY A 408 -22.00 -18.62 0.19
CA GLY A 408 -23.02 -19.31 0.98
C GLY A 408 -22.56 -20.55 1.72
N SER A 409 -21.26 -20.82 1.73
CA SER A 409 -20.67 -21.89 2.53
C SER A 409 -20.63 -21.53 4.02
N ASP A 410 -20.48 -22.53 4.89
CA ASP A 410 -20.32 -22.32 6.33
C ASP A 410 -19.00 -21.59 6.63
N SER A 411 -19.13 -20.37 7.17
CA SER A 411 -17.99 -19.50 7.51
C SER A 411 -17.12 -20.10 8.62
N SER A 412 -17.72 -20.82 9.57
CA SER A 412 -17.00 -21.43 10.69
C SER A 412 -16.12 -22.59 10.23
N ALA A 413 -16.68 -23.49 9.42
CA ALA A 413 -15.91 -24.61 8.84
C ALA A 413 -14.80 -24.11 7.90
N ALA A 414 -15.08 -23.06 7.13
CA ALA A 414 -14.07 -22.43 6.28
C ALA A 414 -12.93 -21.77 7.11
N ALA A 415 -13.26 -21.13 8.24
CA ALA A 415 -12.27 -20.54 9.15
C ALA A 415 -11.40 -21.62 9.82
N ASP A 416 -11.98 -22.77 10.21
CA ASP A 416 -11.21 -23.90 10.76
C ASP A 416 -10.23 -24.46 9.70
N THR A 417 -10.69 -24.63 8.48
CA THR A 417 -9.81 -25.06 7.35
C THR A 417 -8.68 -24.05 7.10
N ALA A 418 -9.00 -22.75 7.12
CA ALA A 418 -8.00 -21.70 6.95
C ALA A 418 -7.01 -21.64 8.12
N HIS A 419 -7.46 -21.90 9.35
CA HIS A 419 -6.62 -21.97 10.54
C HIS A 419 -5.55 -23.07 10.40
N ASP A 420 -5.93 -24.28 10.05
CA ASP A 420 -5.00 -25.39 9.87
C ASP A 420 -3.97 -25.10 8.77
N ALA A 421 -4.44 -24.57 7.64
CA ALA A 421 -3.57 -24.19 6.54
C ALA A 421 -2.62 -23.04 6.91
N PHE A 422 -3.13 -22.03 7.63
CA PHE A 422 -2.32 -20.88 8.05
C PHE A 422 -1.32 -21.24 9.13
N GLN A 423 -1.69 -22.09 10.11
CA GLN A 423 -0.74 -22.61 11.11
C GLN A 423 0.40 -23.37 10.45
N LYS A 424 0.08 -24.28 9.52
CA LYS A 424 1.09 -25.03 8.75
C LYS A 424 2.00 -24.11 7.95
N PHE A 425 1.43 -23.05 7.38
CA PHE A 425 2.19 -22.02 6.67
C PHE A 425 3.13 -21.26 7.61
N LEU A 426 2.65 -20.78 8.77
CA LEU A 426 3.45 -20.09 9.78
C LEU A 426 4.62 -20.96 10.27
N ASP A 427 4.39 -22.25 10.49
CA ASP A 427 5.44 -23.19 10.90
C ASP A 427 6.49 -23.42 9.80
N SER A 428 6.10 -23.30 8.53
CA SER A 428 7.04 -23.41 7.39
C SER A 428 7.92 -22.17 7.21
N GLU A 429 7.46 -20.97 7.61
CA GLU A 429 8.25 -19.73 7.53
C GLU A 429 9.32 -19.59 8.64
N LYS A 430 9.18 -20.35 9.73
CA LYS A 430 10.16 -20.40 10.84
C LYS A 430 11.41 -21.21 10.52
N LYS A 431 11.34 -22.04 9.47
CA LYS A 431 12.45 -22.86 8.98
C LYS A 431 13.27 -22.10 7.93
#